data_8bb184d2c336178e62a6184e38c4a823
#
_entry.id   8bb184d2c336178e62a6184e38c4a823
#
_cell.length_a   1.000
_cell.length_b   1.000
_cell.length_c   1.000
_cell.angle_alpha   90.00
_cell.angle_beta   90.00
_cell.angle_gamma   90.00
#
_symmetry.space_group_name_H-M   'P 1'
#
loop_
_entity.id
_entity.type
_entity.pdbx_description
1 polymer ?
#
loop_
_entity_poly.entity_id
_entity_poly.type
_entity_poly.pdbx_seq_one_letter_code
_entity_poly.pdbx_strand_id
1 'polypeptide(L)'
;VATTHNKSRVRTESLTTLHWLAVALVVVTGVLHVYAGVVEGRPPVALAGVGYAGALVLFLLNYRRRLLYAIGIPYTAVQIPIWVAVKSEYTTVGYVDKTVQVVLILVLVVLYRNYSD
;
A
#
# COMPACT_ATOMS: atom_id res chain seq x y z
N VAL A 1 17.47 0.06 -27.51
CA VAL A 1 17.81 1.19 -26.76
C VAL A 1 16.74 1.51 -25.73
N ALA A 2 17.13 2.26 -24.73
CA ALA A 2 16.28 2.59 -23.60
C ALA A 2 14.93 3.21 -24.00
N THR A 3 14.87 3.88 -25.12
CA THR A 3 13.63 4.53 -25.55
C THR A 3 12.46 3.60 -25.76
N THR A 4 12.70 2.35 -26.08
CA THR A 4 11.60 1.40 -26.26
C THR A 4 10.87 1.11 -24.96
N HIS A 5 11.58 1.15 -23.84
CA HIS A 5 11.00 0.89 -22.54
C HIS A 5 10.04 1.98 -22.10
N ASN A 6 10.28 3.21 -22.56
CA ASN A 6 9.46 4.34 -22.16
C ASN A 6 8.04 4.27 -22.70
N LYS A 7 7.80 3.37 -23.66
CA LYS A 7 6.49 3.21 -24.26
C LYS A 7 5.63 2.19 -23.53
N SER A 8 6.22 1.45 -22.61
CA SER A 8 5.46 0.51 -21.82
C SER A 8 4.60 1.26 -20.80
N ARG A 9 3.36 0.83 -20.64
CA ARG A 9 2.48 1.38 -19.63
C ARG A 9 2.90 0.96 -18.23
N VAL A 10 3.36 -0.28 -18.11
CA VAL A 10 3.86 -0.79 -16.85
C VAL A 10 5.36 -0.51 -16.81
N ARG A 11 5.75 0.31 -15.87
CA ARG A 11 7.14 0.81 -15.77
C ARG A 11 7.83 0.12 -14.61
N THR A 12 8.40 -1.06 -14.89
CA THR A 12 9.05 -1.87 -13.86
C THR A 12 10.57 -1.85 -13.93
N GLU A 13 11.14 -1.31 -14.99
CA GLU A 13 12.59 -1.33 -15.20
C GLU A 13 13.36 -0.50 -14.17
N SER A 14 12.71 0.46 -13.52
CA SER A 14 13.35 1.29 -12.50
C SER A 14 13.12 0.78 -11.09
N LEU A 15 12.42 -0.34 -10.93
CA LEU A 15 12.05 -0.83 -9.61
C LEU A 15 13.18 -1.64 -8.98
N THR A 16 13.47 -1.34 -7.73
CA THR A 16 14.45 -2.05 -6.93
C THR A 16 13.77 -3.06 -6.03
N THR A 17 14.58 -3.82 -5.28
CA THR A 17 14.04 -4.76 -4.29
C THR A 17 13.12 -4.06 -3.29
N LEU A 18 13.47 -2.84 -2.87
CA LEU A 18 12.65 -2.09 -1.93
C LEU A 18 11.28 -1.74 -2.52
N HIS A 19 11.23 -1.40 -3.80
CA HIS A 19 9.96 -1.14 -4.47
C HIS A 19 9.09 -2.40 -4.50
N TRP A 20 9.70 -3.54 -4.82
CA TRP A 20 8.96 -4.80 -4.85
C TRP A 20 8.49 -5.24 -3.48
N LEU A 21 9.26 -4.92 -2.44
CA LEU A 21 8.81 -5.15 -1.06
C LEU A 21 7.57 -4.32 -0.78
N ALA A 22 7.56 -3.05 -1.18
CA ALA A 22 6.39 -2.20 -1.00
C ALA A 22 5.17 -2.77 -1.75
N VAL A 23 5.37 -3.26 -2.97
CA VAL A 23 4.29 -3.88 -3.75
C VAL A 23 3.72 -5.09 -2.99
N ALA A 24 4.59 -5.96 -2.49
CA ALA A 24 4.15 -7.13 -1.75
C ALA A 24 3.37 -6.74 -0.49
N LEU A 25 3.85 -5.75 0.24
CA LEU A 25 3.17 -5.28 1.46
C LEU A 25 1.81 -4.67 1.15
N VAL A 26 1.70 -3.91 0.07
CA VAL A 26 0.43 -3.32 -0.36
C VAL A 26 -0.56 -4.42 -0.76
N VAL A 27 -0.10 -5.44 -1.47
CA VAL A 27 -0.96 -6.57 -1.84
C VAL A 27 -1.48 -7.27 -0.59
N VAL A 28 -0.59 -7.54 0.37
CA VAL A 28 -0.98 -8.23 1.60
C VAL A 28 -2.01 -7.41 2.38
N THR A 29 -1.72 -6.14 2.65
CA THR A 29 -2.66 -5.32 3.43
C THR A 29 -3.97 -5.08 2.67
N GLY A 30 -3.90 -4.90 1.34
CA GLY A 30 -5.09 -4.73 0.53
C GLY A 30 -6.00 -5.94 0.57
N VAL A 31 -5.44 -7.13 0.42
CA VAL A 31 -6.20 -8.38 0.47
C VAL A 31 -6.80 -8.57 1.88
N LEU A 32 -6.00 -8.34 2.92
CA LEU A 32 -6.49 -8.48 4.29
C LEU A 32 -7.64 -7.52 4.59
N HIS A 33 -7.57 -6.29 4.07
CA HIS A 33 -8.64 -5.32 4.27
C HIS A 33 -9.92 -5.72 3.55
N VAL A 34 -9.82 -6.18 2.30
CA VAL A 34 -11.01 -6.64 1.58
C VAL A 34 -11.61 -7.84 2.30
N TYR A 35 -10.76 -8.80 2.67
CA TYR A 35 -11.23 -9.99 3.38
C TYR A 35 -11.93 -9.64 4.69
N ALA A 36 -11.26 -8.85 5.54
CA ALA A 36 -11.84 -8.46 6.83
C ALA A 36 -13.11 -7.64 6.66
N GLY A 37 -13.12 -6.73 5.69
CA GLY A 37 -14.27 -5.88 5.42
C GLY A 37 -15.50 -6.69 5.02
N VAL A 38 -15.30 -7.72 4.20
CA VAL A 38 -16.39 -8.59 3.76
C VAL A 38 -16.84 -9.49 4.89
N VAL A 39 -15.90 -10.15 5.57
CA VAL A 39 -16.21 -11.12 6.62
C VAL A 39 -16.88 -10.44 7.83
N GLU A 40 -16.40 -9.25 8.20
CA GLU A 40 -16.91 -8.53 9.37
C GLU A 40 -18.08 -7.61 9.02
N GLY A 41 -18.47 -7.53 7.74
CA GLY A 41 -19.55 -6.66 7.32
C GLY A 41 -19.21 -5.18 7.48
N ARG A 42 -17.98 -4.78 7.21
CA ARG A 42 -17.52 -3.39 7.35
C ARG A 42 -17.12 -2.83 5.99
N PRO A 43 -18.06 -2.24 5.25
CA PRO A 43 -17.75 -1.67 3.93
C PRO A 43 -16.57 -0.69 3.89
N PRO A 44 -16.38 0.21 4.87
CA PRO A 44 -15.22 1.11 4.83
C PRO A 44 -13.90 0.38 4.85
N VAL A 45 -13.82 -0.75 5.57
CA VAL A 45 -12.59 -1.56 5.63
C VAL A 45 -12.31 -2.20 4.28
N ALA A 46 -13.35 -2.74 3.64
CA ALA A 46 -13.20 -3.32 2.30
C ALA A 46 -12.79 -2.25 1.28
N LEU A 47 -13.37 -1.05 1.38
CA LEU A 47 -13.02 0.06 0.48
C LEU A 47 -11.57 0.50 0.68
N ALA A 48 -11.05 0.43 1.90
CA ALA A 48 -9.64 0.74 2.13
C ALA A 48 -8.74 -0.23 1.36
N GLY A 49 -9.11 -1.51 1.32
CA GLY A 49 -8.39 -2.50 0.53
C GLY A 49 -8.44 -2.19 -0.96
N VAL A 50 -9.60 -1.78 -1.47
CA VAL A 50 -9.74 -1.38 -2.86
C VAL A 50 -8.87 -0.17 -3.18
N GLY A 51 -8.76 0.77 -2.23
CA GLY A 51 -7.86 1.92 -2.38
C GLY A 51 -6.40 1.50 -2.56
N TYR A 52 -5.94 0.53 -1.80
CA TYR A 52 -4.60 -0.03 -1.98
C TYR A 52 -4.43 -0.63 -3.37
N ALA A 53 -5.43 -1.35 -3.87
CA ALA A 53 -5.36 -1.93 -5.21
C ALA A 53 -5.26 -0.85 -6.27
N GLY A 54 -6.05 0.21 -6.15
CA GLY A 54 -5.98 1.33 -7.08
C GLY A 54 -4.63 2.02 -7.07
N ALA A 55 -4.08 2.25 -5.88
CA ALA A 55 -2.76 2.86 -5.74
C ALA A 55 -1.68 1.96 -6.37
N LEU A 56 -1.80 0.65 -6.20
CA LEU A 56 -0.85 -0.29 -6.79
C LEU A 56 -0.87 -0.21 -8.32
N VAL A 57 -2.05 -0.16 -8.92
CA VAL A 57 -2.17 -0.02 -10.37
C VAL A 57 -1.49 1.26 -10.83
N LEU A 58 -1.75 2.38 -10.19
CA LEU A 58 -1.13 3.65 -10.55
C LEU A 58 0.39 3.59 -10.38
N PHE A 59 0.85 2.94 -9.32
CA PHE A 59 2.28 2.77 -9.09
C PHE A 59 2.95 1.99 -10.22
N LEU A 60 2.36 0.88 -10.64
CA LEU A 60 2.91 0.05 -11.72
C LEU A 60 2.89 0.79 -13.05
N LEU A 61 1.93 1.70 -13.24
CA LEU A 61 1.87 2.53 -14.42
C LEU A 61 2.83 3.73 -14.36
N ASN A 62 3.60 3.83 -13.29
CA ASN A 62 4.52 4.95 -13.07
C ASN A 62 3.80 6.30 -13.03
N TYR A 63 2.60 6.31 -12.45
CA TYR A 63 1.79 7.52 -12.35
C TYR A 63 1.99 8.17 -10.99
N ARG A 64 2.69 9.31 -10.99
CA ARG A 64 2.90 10.13 -9.80
C ARG A 64 3.36 9.35 -8.57
N ARG A 65 4.40 8.54 -8.72
CA ARG A 65 4.88 7.68 -7.63
C ARG A 65 5.19 8.47 -6.36
N ARG A 66 5.80 9.64 -6.51
CA ARG A 66 6.11 10.46 -5.34
C ARG A 66 4.84 10.84 -4.58
N LEU A 67 3.79 11.23 -5.30
CA LEU A 67 2.51 11.56 -4.70
C LEU A 67 1.88 10.33 -4.05
N LEU A 68 2.01 9.17 -4.68
CA LEU A 68 1.49 7.92 -4.10
C LEU A 68 2.18 7.60 -2.78
N TYR A 69 3.48 7.80 -2.69
CA TYR A 69 4.20 7.62 -1.43
C TYR A 69 3.71 8.63 -0.38
N ALA A 70 3.60 9.89 -0.79
CA ALA A 70 3.20 10.97 0.12
C ALA A 70 1.79 10.77 0.67
N ILE A 71 0.88 10.22 -0.13
CA ILE A 71 -0.49 9.93 0.30
C ILE A 71 -0.55 8.60 1.05
N GLY A 72 0.21 7.61 0.58
CA GLY A 72 0.20 6.28 1.18
C GLY A 72 0.65 6.26 2.63
N ILE A 73 1.58 7.13 2.99
CA ILE A 73 2.07 7.22 4.36
C ILE A 73 0.94 7.59 5.34
N PRO A 74 0.26 8.75 5.20
CA PRO A 74 -0.84 9.08 6.11
C PRO A 74 -2.06 8.17 5.93
N TYR A 75 -2.32 7.72 4.70
CA TYR A 75 -3.43 6.80 4.42
C TYR A 75 -3.28 5.51 5.24
N THR A 76 -2.08 4.95 5.27
CA THR A 76 -1.79 3.75 6.04
C THR A 76 -1.69 4.05 7.52
N ALA A 77 -1.02 5.14 7.88
CA ALA A 77 -0.77 5.49 9.28
C ALA A 77 -2.08 5.75 10.05
N VAL A 78 -3.05 6.42 9.43
CA VAL A 78 -4.30 6.75 10.11
C VAL A 78 -5.14 5.50 10.46
N GLN A 79 -4.94 4.43 9.72
CA GLN A 79 -5.71 3.20 9.94
C GLN A 79 -5.33 2.50 11.25
N ILE A 80 -4.12 2.70 11.72
CA ILE A 80 -3.66 2.05 12.95
C ILE A 80 -4.39 2.57 14.18
N PRO A 81 -4.42 3.88 14.47
CA PRO A 81 -5.19 4.37 15.62
C PRO A 81 -6.69 4.13 15.48
N ILE A 82 -7.24 4.19 14.26
CA ILE A 82 -8.64 3.89 14.06
C ILE A 82 -8.93 2.43 14.44
N TRP A 83 -8.06 1.51 14.02
CA TRP A 83 -8.21 0.10 14.37
C TRP A 83 -8.17 -0.11 15.88
N VAL A 84 -7.22 0.55 16.57
CA VAL A 84 -7.12 0.44 18.03
C VAL A 84 -8.39 0.95 18.72
N ALA A 85 -8.94 2.05 18.21
CA ALA A 85 -10.09 2.71 18.86
C ALA A 85 -11.43 2.01 18.56
N VAL A 86 -11.57 1.43 17.37
CA VAL A 86 -12.87 0.95 16.88
C VAL A 86 -13.08 -0.54 17.14
N LYS A 87 -12.01 -1.34 17.14
CA LYS A 87 -12.16 -2.79 17.29
C LYS A 87 -12.54 -3.17 18.72
N SER A 88 -13.53 -4.02 18.84
CA SER A 88 -13.90 -4.60 20.13
C SER A 88 -13.05 -5.82 20.46
N GLU A 89 -12.54 -6.50 19.46
CA GLU A 89 -11.65 -7.65 19.61
C GLU A 89 -10.48 -7.51 18.65
N TYR A 90 -9.28 -7.88 19.11
CA TYR A 90 -8.09 -7.85 18.30
C TYR A 90 -7.71 -9.27 17.90
N THR A 91 -7.79 -9.56 16.61
CA THR A 91 -7.51 -10.88 16.06
C THR A 91 -6.07 -10.99 15.58
N THR A 92 -5.60 -12.23 15.38
CA THR A 92 -4.29 -12.47 14.80
C THR A 92 -4.15 -11.79 13.42
N VAL A 93 -5.22 -11.85 12.61
CA VAL A 93 -5.21 -11.21 11.30
C VAL A 93 -5.00 -9.71 11.42
N GLY A 94 -5.68 -9.09 12.41
CA GLY A 94 -5.51 -7.65 12.65
C GLY A 94 -4.09 -7.30 13.06
N TYR A 95 -3.48 -8.08 13.95
CA TYR A 95 -2.09 -7.83 14.35
C TYR A 95 -1.12 -8.01 13.20
N VAL A 96 -1.31 -9.06 12.39
CA VAL A 96 -0.47 -9.29 11.22
C VAL A 96 -0.59 -8.12 10.25
N ASP A 97 -1.80 -7.67 9.97
CA ASP A 97 -2.04 -6.55 9.07
C ASP A 97 -1.37 -5.27 9.59
N LYS A 98 -1.49 -4.98 10.88
CA LYS A 98 -0.90 -3.76 11.44
C LYS A 98 0.63 -3.83 11.44
N THR A 99 1.20 -5.00 11.64
CA THR A 99 2.64 -5.19 11.49
C THR A 99 3.07 -4.91 10.04
N VAL A 100 2.33 -5.47 9.08
CA VAL A 100 2.58 -5.20 7.65
C VAL A 100 2.48 -3.71 7.37
N GLN A 101 1.49 -3.03 7.91
CA GLN A 101 1.31 -1.59 7.70
C GLN A 101 2.44 -0.76 8.27
N VAL A 102 2.94 -1.10 9.46
CA VAL A 102 4.10 -0.40 10.05
C VAL A 102 5.32 -0.54 9.15
N VAL A 103 5.60 -1.76 8.67
CA VAL A 103 6.72 -1.99 7.77
C VAL A 103 6.50 -1.23 6.47
N LEU A 104 5.29 -1.23 5.94
CA LEU A 104 4.96 -0.50 4.72
C LEU A 104 5.20 1.00 4.89
N ILE A 105 4.81 1.58 6.01
CA ILE A 105 5.05 3.01 6.28
C ILE A 105 6.54 3.31 6.23
N LEU A 106 7.35 2.47 6.89
CA LEU A 106 8.80 2.67 6.89
C LEU A 106 9.38 2.58 5.48
N VAL A 107 8.93 1.61 4.69
CA VAL A 107 9.38 1.46 3.30
C VAL A 107 8.96 2.69 2.48
N LEU A 108 7.73 3.15 2.63
CA LEU A 108 7.23 4.31 1.89
C LEU A 108 8.01 5.58 2.25
N VAL A 109 8.35 5.77 3.53
CA VAL A 109 9.15 6.91 3.96
C VAL A 109 10.51 6.88 3.27
N VAL A 110 11.17 5.72 3.25
CA VAL A 110 12.47 5.58 2.60
C VAL A 110 12.35 5.86 1.09
N LEU A 111 11.34 5.30 0.43
CA LEU A 111 11.12 5.52 -0.99
C LEU A 111 10.83 6.99 -1.29
N TYR A 112 10.04 7.63 -0.45
CA TYR A 112 9.72 9.05 -0.63
C TYR A 112 10.97 9.92 -0.51
N ARG A 113 11.78 9.68 0.51
CA ARG A 113 12.99 10.46 0.76
C ARG A 113 14.03 10.26 -0.34
N ASN A 114 14.08 9.07 -0.93
CA ASN A 114 15.06 8.74 -1.95
C ASN A 114 14.55 8.95 -3.37
N TYR A 115 13.30 9.34 -3.51
CA TYR A 115 12.72 9.54 -4.83
C TYR A 115 13.37 10.72 -5.52
N SER A 116 13.78 10.49 -6.76
CA SER A 116 14.39 11.50 -7.59
C SER A 116 13.52 11.73 -8.81
N ASP A 117 13.17 12.97 -9.07
CA ASP A 117 12.32 13.32 -10.21
C ASP A 117 13.03 13.15 -11.57
#